data_dd5ba3c2f60295694ca22eb9232f039b
#
_entry.id   dd5ba3c2f60295694ca22eb9232f039b
#
_cell.length_a   1.000
_cell.length_b   1.000
_cell.length_c   1.000
_cell.angle_alpha   90.00
_cell.angle_beta   90.00
_cell.angle_gamma   90.00
#
_symmetry.space_group_name_H-M   'P 1'
#
loop_
_entity.id
_entity.type
_entity.pdbx_description
1 polymer ?
#
loop_
_entity_poly.entity_id
_entity_poly.type
_entity_poly.pdbx_seq_one_letter_code
_entity_poly.pdbx_strand_id
1 'polypeptide(L)'
;MRIIMRSLVSCFLMIIVILLSTSQIHAQDLSMYRNFSFGMTLADISKQIDKKPSDATVIHERPALIEELTWLPIQPYDLSRPAEPVDQILFSFYNRALYRMLVTYEDSATKGLTDEDMIRAVSAKYGVATRPIAAVVNFPMNPSYKATEKVIARWEDSQYSLNLFRSYGDTFAVVMFTKQLDTQAGISIAESVKLEQQEAPQKEAARVKKGADDLEIDRQKNIKTLRP
;
A
#
# COMPACT_ATOMS: atom_id res chain seq x y z
N MET A 1 60.50 32.29 -0.10
CA MET A 1 59.30 32.43 0.76
C MET A 1 58.01 32.66 -0.04
N ARG A 2 57.97 33.49 -1.08
CA ARG A 2 56.75 33.75 -1.92
C ARG A 2 56.26 32.55 -2.72
N ILE A 3 57.12 31.64 -3.18
CA ILE A 3 56.75 30.47 -4.01
C ILE A 3 56.07 29.38 -3.16
N ILE A 4 56.57 29.12 -1.95
CA ILE A 4 56.00 28.14 -1.02
C ILE A 4 54.60 28.57 -0.56
N MET A 5 54.39 29.86 -0.32
CA MET A 5 53.09 30.41 0.08
C MET A 5 52.04 30.32 -1.01
N ARG A 6 52.43 30.45 -2.29
CA ARG A 6 51.48 30.25 -3.45
C ARG A 6 51.09 28.81 -3.63
N SER A 7 51.98 27.84 -3.41
CA SER A 7 51.68 26.40 -3.47
C SER A 7 50.74 25.97 -2.35
N LEU A 8 50.90 26.46 -1.13
CA LEU A 8 50.00 26.16 0.01
C LEU A 8 48.60 26.75 -0.19
N VAL A 9 48.47 27.95 -0.74
CA VAL A 9 47.16 28.56 -1.03
C VAL A 9 46.45 27.80 -2.17
N SER A 10 47.17 27.32 -3.19
CA SER A 10 46.60 26.53 -4.28
C SER A 10 46.13 25.17 -3.80
N CYS A 11 46.84 24.47 -2.92
CA CYS A 11 46.39 23.22 -2.32
C CYS A 11 45.16 23.40 -1.43
N PHE A 12 45.13 24.50 -0.66
CA PHE A 12 43.99 24.78 0.22
C PHE A 12 42.71 25.11 -0.57
N LEU A 13 42.85 25.83 -1.69
CA LEU A 13 41.73 26.08 -2.59
C LEU A 13 41.20 24.79 -3.28
N MET A 14 42.12 23.86 -3.63
CA MET A 14 41.73 22.59 -4.25
C MET A 14 40.97 21.69 -3.26
N ILE A 15 41.35 21.67 -1.98
CA ILE A 15 40.70 20.92 -0.91
C ILE A 15 39.26 21.50 -0.66
N ILE A 16 39.09 22.80 -0.70
CA ILE A 16 37.81 23.47 -0.51
C ILE A 16 36.87 23.13 -1.67
N VAL A 17 37.34 23.06 -2.93
CA VAL A 17 36.53 22.69 -4.10
C VAL A 17 36.09 21.23 -4.04
N ILE A 18 36.91 20.32 -3.51
CA ILE A 18 36.54 18.89 -3.34
C ILE A 18 35.51 18.72 -2.21
N LEU A 19 35.56 19.56 -1.16
CA LEU A 19 34.54 19.52 -0.08
C LEU A 19 33.19 20.12 -0.47
N LEU A 20 33.14 20.95 -1.52
CA LEU A 20 31.89 21.54 -2.03
C LEU A 20 31.17 20.66 -3.06
N SER A 21 31.80 19.60 -3.55
CA SER A 21 31.18 18.58 -4.42
C SER A 21 30.50 17.48 -3.63
N THR A 22 29.98 17.76 -2.43
CA THR A 22 29.01 16.86 -1.81
C THR A 22 27.76 16.88 -2.70
N SER A 23 27.67 15.87 -3.56
CA SER A 23 26.42 15.55 -4.28
C SER A 23 25.31 15.64 -3.26
N GLN A 24 24.39 16.56 -3.44
CA GLN A 24 23.15 16.57 -2.68
C GLN A 24 22.48 15.25 -3.00
N ILE A 25 22.70 14.24 -2.16
CA ILE A 25 21.81 13.08 -2.10
C ILE A 25 20.48 13.69 -1.71
N HIS A 26 19.65 14.00 -2.69
CA HIS A 26 18.26 14.32 -2.43
C HIS A 26 17.73 13.09 -1.72
N ALA A 27 17.54 13.20 -0.42
CA ALA A 27 16.78 12.21 0.33
C ALA A 27 15.42 12.18 -0.33
N GLN A 28 15.16 11.09 -1.05
CA GLN A 28 13.94 11.02 -1.82
C GLN A 28 12.81 10.71 -0.88
N ASP A 29 11.73 11.48 -1.06
CA ASP A 29 10.58 11.44 -0.19
C ASP A 29 9.77 10.16 -0.40
N LEU A 30 10.00 9.17 0.47
CA LEU A 30 9.23 7.93 0.53
C LEU A 30 7.90 8.10 1.26
N SER A 31 7.58 9.30 1.75
CA SER A 31 6.34 9.57 2.47
C SER A 31 5.11 9.65 1.57
N MET A 32 5.30 9.66 0.25
CA MET A 32 4.22 9.87 -0.70
C MET A 32 4.39 9.12 -2.02
N TYR A 33 3.25 8.78 -2.62
CA TYR A 33 3.16 8.31 -4.00
C TYR A 33 2.22 9.22 -4.78
N ARG A 34 2.72 9.86 -5.86
CA ARG A 34 1.98 10.93 -6.59
C ARG A 34 1.55 12.03 -5.60
N ASN A 35 0.25 12.24 -5.47
CA ASN A 35 -0.36 13.23 -4.57
C ASN A 35 -0.88 12.62 -3.25
N PHE A 36 -0.64 11.33 -3.03
CA PHE A 36 -1.11 10.60 -1.84
C PHE A 36 0.02 10.50 -0.83
N SER A 37 -0.16 11.10 0.33
CA SER A 37 0.82 11.08 1.43
C SER A 37 0.32 10.17 2.55
N PHE A 38 1.24 9.46 3.19
CA PHE A 38 0.91 8.70 4.39
C PHE A 38 0.35 9.61 5.49
N GLY A 39 -0.59 9.09 6.28
CA GLY A 39 -1.31 9.85 7.27
C GLY A 39 -2.54 10.61 6.75
N MET A 40 -2.75 10.73 5.44
CA MET A 40 -3.99 11.28 4.89
C MET A 40 -5.19 10.48 5.36
N THR A 41 -6.31 11.17 5.58
CA THR A 41 -7.54 10.50 6.01
C THR A 41 -8.25 9.81 4.84
N LEU A 42 -9.09 8.82 5.16
CA LEU A 42 -9.96 8.18 4.17
C LEU A 42 -10.80 9.23 3.41
N ALA A 43 -11.29 10.27 4.09
CA ALA A 43 -12.09 11.33 3.46
C ALA A 43 -11.27 12.16 2.45
N ASP A 44 -10.01 12.49 2.78
CA ASP A 44 -9.13 13.25 1.88
C ASP A 44 -8.79 12.45 0.64
N ILE A 45 -8.43 11.17 0.80
CA ILE A 45 -8.15 10.27 -0.34
C ILE A 45 -9.40 10.12 -1.20
N SER A 46 -10.56 9.81 -0.60
CA SER A 46 -11.82 9.63 -1.34
C SER A 46 -12.16 10.85 -2.19
N LYS A 47 -11.98 12.06 -1.63
CA LYS A 47 -12.19 13.32 -2.35
C LYS A 47 -11.23 13.48 -3.54
N GLN A 48 -9.96 13.10 -3.39
CA GLN A 48 -8.98 13.23 -4.47
C GLN A 48 -9.24 12.30 -5.65
N ILE A 49 -9.85 11.14 -5.42
CA ILE A 49 -10.12 10.12 -6.43
C ILE A 49 -11.58 10.09 -6.89
N ASP A 50 -12.36 11.11 -6.52
CA ASP A 50 -13.80 11.23 -6.83
C ASP A 50 -14.62 10.02 -6.37
N LYS A 51 -14.38 9.58 -5.13
CA LYS A 51 -15.12 8.50 -4.44
C LYS A 51 -15.72 8.99 -3.14
N LYS A 52 -16.60 8.18 -2.57
CA LYS A 52 -17.17 8.44 -1.24
C LYS A 52 -16.38 7.62 -0.19
N PRO A 53 -16.23 8.13 1.05
CA PRO A 53 -15.66 7.33 2.13
C PRO A 53 -16.42 6.02 2.40
N SER A 54 -17.73 5.99 2.10
CA SER A 54 -18.56 4.77 2.20
C SER A 54 -18.22 3.68 1.17
N ASP A 55 -17.42 4.00 0.14
CA ASP A 55 -16.96 3.02 -0.84
C ASP A 55 -15.79 2.18 -0.32
N ALA A 56 -15.22 2.56 0.83
CA ALA A 56 -14.20 1.77 1.51
C ALA A 56 -14.83 0.52 2.13
N THR A 57 -14.09 -0.57 2.05
CA THR A 57 -14.44 -1.83 2.70
C THR A 57 -13.82 -1.86 4.09
N VAL A 58 -14.63 -2.10 5.11
CA VAL A 58 -14.14 -2.39 6.45
C VAL A 58 -13.65 -3.84 6.50
N ILE A 59 -12.37 -4.02 6.74
CA ILE A 59 -11.75 -5.35 6.86
C ILE A 59 -11.86 -5.86 8.29
N HIS A 60 -11.53 -5.01 9.27
CA HIS A 60 -11.68 -5.29 10.70
C HIS A 60 -12.12 -4.03 11.44
N GLU A 61 -13.02 -4.20 12.42
CA GLU A 61 -13.45 -3.12 13.30
C GLU A 61 -12.69 -3.10 14.62
N ARG A 62 -12.16 -4.25 15.04
CA ARG A 62 -11.52 -4.45 16.35
C ARG A 62 -10.31 -5.36 16.24
N PRO A 63 -9.25 -5.15 17.01
CA PRO A 63 -9.05 -4.12 18.04
C PRO A 63 -8.77 -2.73 17.46
N ALA A 64 -8.47 -2.65 16.16
CA ALA A 64 -8.32 -1.40 15.42
C ALA A 64 -9.18 -1.44 14.16
N LEU A 65 -9.62 -0.27 13.72
CA LEU A 65 -10.35 -0.11 12.47
C LEU A 65 -9.35 -0.22 11.31
N ILE A 66 -9.52 -1.27 10.49
CA ILE A 66 -8.78 -1.49 9.24
C ILE A 66 -9.76 -1.34 8.08
N GLU A 67 -9.48 -0.42 7.19
CA GLU A 67 -10.31 -0.12 6.03
C GLU A 67 -9.46 -0.16 4.76
N GLU A 68 -10.07 -0.50 3.64
CA GLU A 68 -9.42 -0.50 2.32
C GLU A 68 -10.28 0.23 1.30
N LEU A 69 -9.64 1.05 0.48
CA LEU A 69 -10.29 1.75 -0.64
C LEU A 69 -9.51 1.48 -1.93
N THR A 70 -10.21 0.97 -2.93
CA THR A 70 -9.63 0.69 -4.25
C THR A 70 -9.89 1.86 -5.19
N TRP A 71 -8.87 2.29 -5.91
CA TRP A 71 -8.97 3.24 -7.00
C TRP A 71 -8.45 2.62 -8.30
N LEU A 72 -9.28 2.70 -9.34
CA LEU A 72 -8.94 2.34 -10.72
C LEU A 72 -8.82 3.64 -11.50
N PRO A 73 -7.63 4.11 -11.85
CA PRO A 73 -7.45 5.31 -12.64
C PRO A 73 -8.13 5.19 -14.00
N ILE A 74 -8.79 6.26 -14.44
CA ILE A 74 -9.47 6.26 -15.73
C ILE A 74 -8.42 6.29 -16.82
N GLN A 75 -8.46 5.29 -17.72
CA GLN A 75 -7.65 5.30 -18.93
C GLN A 75 -8.15 6.39 -19.89
N PRO A 76 -7.26 7.22 -20.43
CA PRO A 76 -7.67 8.26 -21.36
C PRO A 76 -8.24 7.65 -22.64
N TYR A 77 -9.44 8.07 -23.05
CA TYR A 77 -10.02 7.71 -24.36
C TYR A 77 -9.26 8.32 -25.53
N ASP A 78 -8.49 9.36 -25.27
CA ASP A 78 -7.71 10.09 -26.26
C ASP A 78 -6.34 9.40 -26.41
N LEU A 79 -6.16 8.70 -27.51
CA LEU A 79 -4.91 8.01 -27.87
C LEU A 79 -3.72 8.93 -28.09
N SER A 80 -3.93 10.26 -28.13
CA SER A 80 -2.85 11.25 -28.18
C SER A 80 -2.20 11.50 -26.82
N ARG A 81 -2.84 11.07 -25.72
CA ARG A 81 -2.29 11.17 -24.36
C ARG A 81 -1.57 9.88 -24.00
N PRO A 82 -0.48 9.97 -23.24
CA PRO A 82 0.14 8.78 -22.68
C PRO A 82 -0.88 7.96 -21.90
N ALA A 83 -0.89 6.64 -22.09
CA ALA A 83 -1.71 5.74 -21.31
C ALA A 83 -1.35 5.85 -19.82
N GLU A 84 -2.34 5.75 -18.95
CA GLU A 84 -2.12 5.66 -17.51
C GLU A 84 -1.38 4.35 -17.18
N PRO A 85 -0.15 4.39 -16.65
CA PRO A 85 0.62 3.17 -16.41
C PRO A 85 0.15 2.38 -15.19
N VAL A 86 -0.73 2.97 -14.36
CA VAL A 86 -1.27 2.35 -13.15
C VAL A 86 -2.64 1.77 -13.46
N ASP A 87 -2.78 0.47 -13.22
CA ASP A 87 -4.05 -0.25 -13.30
C ASP A 87 -4.90 0.03 -12.04
N GLN A 88 -4.30 -0.14 -10.87
CA GLN A 88 -5.01 -0.05 -9.60
C GLN A 88 -4.12 0.51 -8.49
N ILE A 89 -4.74 1.26 -7.58
CA ILE A 89 -4.17 1.57 -6.26
C ILE A 89 -5.12 1.09 -5.17
N LEU A 90 -4.63 0.24 -4.29
CA LEU A 90 -5.30 -0.13 -3.05
C LEU A 90 -4.72 0.67 -1.90
N PHE A 91 -5.54 1.51 -1.28
CA PHE A 91 -5.21 2.29 -0.09
C PHE A 91 -5.68 1.54 1.15
N SER A 92 -4.79 1.29 2.11
CA SER A 92 -5.14 0.66 3.38
C SER A 92 -4.97 1.67 4.53
N PHE A 93 -5.98 1.74 5.38
CA PHE A 93 -6.07 2.69 6.49
C PHE A 93 -6.06 1.95 7.83
N TYR A 94 -5.29 2.47 8.77
CA TYR A 94 -5.27 2.08 10.17
C TYR A 94 -5.86 3.20 11.02
N ASN A 95 -7.00 2.95 11.66
CA ASN A 95 -7.75 3.98 12.39
C ASN A 95 -7.97 5.25 11.54
N ARG A 96 -8.37 5.05 10.27
CA ARG A 96 -8.63 6.07 9.25
C ARG A 96 -7.42 6.86 8.73
N ALA A 97 -6.19 6.52 9.12
CA ALA A 97 -4.97 7.12 8.58
C ALA A 97 -4.35 6.20 7.54
N LEU A 98 -4.02 6.73 6.37
CA LEU A 98 -3.36 6.00 5.29
C LEU A 98 -1.99 5.49 5.77
N TYR A 99 -1.78 4.18 5.77
CA TYR A 99 -0.50 3.59 6.18
C TYR A 99 0.15 2.74 5.09
N ARG A 100 -0.64 2.28 4.11
CA ARG A 100 -0.15 1.39 3.04
C ARG A 100 -0.81 1.74 1.71
N MET A 101 -0.03 1.70 0.63
CA MET A 101 -0.50 1.81 -0.75
C MET A 101 0.07 0.66 -1.55
N LEU A 102 -0.79 -0.09 -2.21
CA LEU A 102 -0.40 -1.13 -3.16
C LEU A 102 -0.76 -0.65 -4.56
N VAL A 103 0.23 -0.48 -5.40
CA VAL A 103 0.10 0.04 -6.77
C VAL A 103 0.40 -1.09 -7.74
N THR A 104 -0.58 -1.47 -8.55
CA THR A 104 -0.42 -2.43 -9.65
C THR A 104 -0.29 -1.66 -10.96
N TYR A 105 0.67 -2.04 -11.78
CA TYR A 105 0.87 -1.43 -13.09
C TYR A 105 0.09 -2.17 -14.17
N GLU A 106 -0.34 -1.43 -15.18
CA GLU A 106 -0.97 -2.00 -16.38
C GLU A 106 -0.01 -2.94 -17.12
N ASP A 107 -0.50 -4.12 -17.50
CA ASP A 107 0.30 -5.09 -18.25
C ASP A 107 0.81 -4.49 -19.56
N SER A 108 -0.06 -3.78 -20.27
CA SER A 108 0.30 -3.11 -21.53
C SER A 108 1.40 -2.06 -21.37
N ALA A 109 1.46 -1.38 -20.22
CA ALA A 109 2.46 -0.36 -19.92
C ALA A 109 3.80 -0.95 -19.47
N THR A 110 3.81 -2.20 -18.99
CA THR A 110 5.00 -2.88 -18.47
C THR A 110 5.47 -4.06 -19.32
N LYS A 111 4.73 -4.36 -20.39
CA LYS A 111 5.01 -5.48 -21.29
C LYS A 111 6.42 -5.40 -21.88
N GLY A 112 7.19 -6.46 -21.67
CA GLY A 112 8.58 -6.55 -22.15
C GLY A 112 9.62 -5.85 -21.28
N LEU A 113 9.22 -5.16 -20.21
CA LEU A 113 10.16 -4.60 -19.26
C LEU A 113 10.77 -5.70 -18.39
N THR A 114 12.07 -5.56 -18.15
CA THR A 114 12.80 -6.41 -17.21
C THR A 114 12.71 -5.86 -15.79
N ASP A 115 13.09 -6.67 -14.80
CA ASP A 115 13.22 -6.21 -13.41
C ASP A 115 14.17 -5.00 -13.32
N GLU A 116 15.25 -5.00 -14.10
CA GLU A 116 16.23 -3.91 -14.15
C GLU A 116 15.64 -2.60 -14.69
N ASP A 117 14.77 -2.69 -15.70
CA ASP A 117 14.11 -1.51 -16.26
C ASP A 117 13.20 -0.88 -15.23
N MET A 118 12.42 -1.70 -14.50
CA MET A 118 11.55 -1.23 -13.43
C MET A 118 12.34 -0.67 -12.24
N ILE A 119 13.42 -1.32 -11.83
CA ILE A 119 14.32 -0.80 -10.79
C ILE A 119 14.86 0.56 -11.20
N ARG A 120 15.31 0.72 -12.45
CA ARG A 120 15.81 2.00 -12.97
C ARG A 120 14.74 3.08 -12.96
N ALA A 121 13.52 2.76 -13.42
CA ALA A 121 12.40 3.69 -13.45
C ALA A 121 12.02 4.17 -12.04
N VAL A 122 11.89 3.26 -11.07
CA VAL A 122 11.56 3.60 -9.68
C VAL A 122 12.72 4.34 -9.01
N SER A 123 13.97 3.93 -9.28
CA SER A 123 15.17 4.58 -8.74
C SER A 123 15.35 6.01 -9.24
N ALA A 124 14.84 6.36 -10.41
CA ALA A 124 14.86 7.74 -10.90
C ALA A 124 14.10 8.70 -9.96
N LYS A 125 13.10 8.21 -9.25
CA LYS A 125 12.30 8.99 -8.28
C LYS A 125 12.76 8.77 -6.83
N TYR A 126 13.05 7.51 -6.46
CA TYR A 126 13.25 7.13 -5.05
C TYR A 126 14.69 6.74 -4.70
N GLY A 127 15.67 7.00 -5.59
CA GLY A 127 17.10 6.79 -5.37
C GLY A 127 17.55 5.36 -5.52
N VAL A 128 18.67 5.04 -4.89
CA VAL A 128 19.32 3.75 -5.07
C VAL A 128 18.55 2.66 -4.33
N ALA A 129 18.16 1.61 -5.08
CA ALA A 129 17.52 0.44 -4.50
C ALA A 129 18.51 -0.49 -3.81
N THR A 130 18.04 -1.18 -2.79
CA THR A 130 18.65 -2.43 -2.29
C THR A 130 17.98 -3.64 -2.92
N ARG A 131 18.71 -4.77 -3.00
CA ARG A 131 18.19 -6.05 -3.52
C ARG A 131 18.25 -7.10 -2.41
N PRO A 132 17.23 -7.18 -1.57
CA PRO A 132 17.24 -8.12 -0.46
C PRO A 132 17.07 -9.57 -0.98
N ILE A 133 17.96 -10.48 -0.58
CA ILE A 133 18.03 -11.85 -1.11
C ILE A 133 16.79 -12.69 -0.81
N ALA A 134 16.13 -12.48 0.31
CA ALA A 134 15.01 -13.30 0.77
C ALA A 134 13.84 -12.48 1.35
N ALA A 135 13.76 -11.19 1.00
CA ALA A 135 12.67 -10.37 1.51
C ALA A 135 11.36 -10.71 0.81
N VAL A 136 10.30 -10.73 1.59
CA VAL A 136 8.92 -10.89 1.13
C VAL A 136 8.08 -9.72 1.63
N VAL A 137 7.02 -9.42 0.91
CA VAL A 137 5.93 -8.56 1.39
C VAL A 137 4.72 -9.43 1.68
N ASN A 138 4.01 -9.11 2.75
CA ASN A 138 2.86 -9.86 3.20
C ASN A 138 1.57 -9.15 2.79
N PHE A 139 0.60 -9.93 2.30
CA PHE A 139 -0.74 -9.49 1.92
C PHE A 139 -1.80 -10.37 2.61
N PRO A 140 -1.89 -10.34 3.95
CA PRO A 140 -2.69 -11.32 4.70
C PRO A 140 -4.19 -11.25 4.41
N MET A 141 -4.68 -10.17 3.85
CA MET A 141 -6.10 -9.89 3.69
C MET A 141 -6.57 -9.72 2.24
N ASN A 142 -5.67 -9.65 1.26
CA ASN A 142 -6.06 -9.44 -0.13
C ASN A 142 -6.03 -10.76 -0.92
N PRO A 143 -7.19 -11.32 -1.31
CA PRO A 143 -7.24 -12.61 -2.03
C PRO A 143 -6.66 -12.55 -3.45
N SER A 144 -6.49 -11.34 -4.01
CA SER A 144 -5.87 -11.15 -5.33
C SER A 144 -4.36 -11.33 -5.33
N TYR A 145 -3.74 -11.41 -4.15
CA TYR A 145 -2.30 -11.61 -3.99
C TYR A 145 -2.02 -12.89 -3.22
N LYS A 146 -0.88 -13.51 -3.48
CA LYS A 146 -0.38 -14.56 -2.60
C LYS A 146 -0.14 -13.95 -1.21
N ALA A 147 -0.27 -14.76 -0.17
CA ALA A 147 -0.01 -14.31 1.19
C ALA A 147 1.35 -13.63 1.35
N THR A 148 2.32 -14.01 0.51
CA THR A 148 3.65 -13.41 0.44
C THR A 148 4.14 -13.32 -1.00
N GLU A 149 4.75 -12.18 -1.38
CA GLU A 149 5.41 -12.01 -2.67
C GLU A 149 6.89 -11.68 -2.47
N LYS A 150 7.75 -12.22 -3.36
CA LYS A 150 9.20 -12.01 -3.31
C LYS A 150 9.54 -10.59 -3.76
N VAL A 151 10.30 -9.87 -2.92
CA VAL A 151 10.78 -8.52 -3.25
C VAL A 151 11.93 -8.61 -4.25
N ILE A 152 11.78 -7.89 -5.36
CA ILE A 152 12.82 -7.72 -6.40
C ILE A 152 13.80 -6.62 -5.97
N ALA A 153 13.25 -5.48 -5.49
CA ALA A 153 14.04 -4.33 -5.07
C ALA A 153 13.30 -3.55 -3.97
N ARG A 154 14.06 -2.89 -3.12
CA ARG A 154 13.54 -2.12 -1.99
C ARG A 154 14.22 -0.76 -1.91
N TRP A 155 13.41 0.26 -1.64
CA TRP A 155 13.81 1.61 -1.24
C TRP A 155 13.26 1.84 0.14
N GLU A 156 14.08 2.24 1.08
CA GLU A 156 13.65 2.43 2.46
C GLU A 156 14.49 3.46 3.21
N ASP A 157 13.86 4.08 4.19
CA ASP A 157 14.48 4.92 5.19
C ASP A 157 14.08 4.43 6.60
N SER A 158 14.25 5.28 7.62
CA SER A 158 13.87 4.93 9.00
C SER A 158 12.36 4.77 9.20
N GLN A 159 11.52 5.41 8.37
CA GLN A 159 10.08 5.50 8.56
C GLN A 159 9.29 4.73 7.51
N TYR A 160 9.75 4.71 6.26
CA TYR A 160 9.02 4.22 5.10
C TYR A 160 9.74 3.09 4.39
N SER A 161 8.98 2.27 3.69
CA SER A 161 9.50 1.23 2.79
C SER A 161 8.67 1.20 1.52
N LEU A 162 9.35 1.12 0.36
CA LEU A 162 8.79 0.81 -0.95
C LEU A 162 9.42 -0.47 -1.45
N ASN A 163 8.60 -1.44 -1.86
CA ASN A 163 9.06 -2.73 -2.34
C ASN A 163 8.46 -3.00 -3.72
N LEU A 164 9.33 -3.28 -4.68
CA LEU A 164 8.96 -3.73 -6.02
C LEU A 164 8.89 -5.26 -6.03
N PHE A 165 7.86 -5.81 -6.63
CA PHE A 165 7.68 -7.26 -6.79
C PHE A 165 6.88 -7.57 -8.05
N ARG A 166 6.80 -8.87 -8.43
CA ARG A 166 5.88 -9.35 -9.45
C ARG A 166 4.68 -9.99 -8.79
N SER A 167 3.51 -9.53 -9.19
CA SER A 167 2.22 -10.02 -8.75
C SER A 167 1.72 -11.14 -9.66
N TYR A 168 0.48 -11.57 -9.46
CA TYR A 168 -0.18 -12.58 -10.27
C TYR A 168 -0.13 -12.22 -11.77
N GLY A 169 0.16 -13.22 -12.62
CA GLY A 169 0.30 -12.99 -14.07
C GLY A 169 1.60 -12.32 -14.49
N ASP A 170 2.61 -12.25 -13.62
CA ASP A 170 3.93 -11.63 -13.87
C ASP A 170 3.88 -10.09 -14.01
N THR A 171 2.79 -9.47 -13.58
CA THR A 171 2.59 -8.03 -13.60
C THR A 171 3.42 -7.35 -12.50
N PHE A 172 4.04 -6.21 -12.82
CA PHE A 172 4.77 -5.46 -11.81
C PHE A 172 3.83 -4.74 -10.83
N ALA A 173 4.23 -4.74 -9.58
CA ALA A 173 3.56 -3.98 -8.54
C ALA A 173 4.57 -3.40 -7.55
N VAL A 174 4.19 -2.30 -6.90
CA VAL A 174 4.94 -1.73 -5.78
C VAL A 174 4.02 -1.62 -4.58
N VAL A 175 4.54 -1.93 -3.41
CA VAL A 175 3.88 -1.64 -2.14
C VAL A 175 4.72 -0.66 -1.34
N MET A 176 4.06 0.41 -0.89
CA MET A 176 4.64 1.41 -0.01
C MET A 176 3.91 1.41 1.32
N PHE A 177 4.62 1.60 2.41
CA PHE A 177 4.01 1.65 3.75
C PHE A 177 4.87 2.39 4.78
N THR A 178 4.20 2.88 5.81
CA THR A 178 4.88 3.35 7.02
C THR A 178 5.23 2.14 7.88
N LYS A 179 6.49 1.94 8.21
CA LYS A 179 6.98 0.76 8.94
C LYS A 179 6.27 0.57 10.29
N GLN A 180 6.06 1.66 11.01
CA GLN A 180 5.41 1.62 12.32
C GLN A 180 3.95 1.19 12.22
N LEU A 181 3.14 1.88 11.39
CA LEU A 181 1.71 1.57 11.30
C LEU A 181 1.46 0.22 10.60
N ASP A 182 2.29 -0.17 9.65
CA ASP A 182 2.19 -1.48 9.01
C ASP A 182 2.41 -2.62 10.03
N THR A 183 3.38 -2.47 10.93
CA THR A 183 3.59 -3.42 12.03
C THR A 183 2.40 -3.45 12.99
N GLN A 184 1.86 -2.29 13.38
CA GLN A 184 0.70 -2.20 14.26
C GLN A 184 -0.56 -2.79 13.61
N ALA A 185 -0.77 -2.52 12.33
CA ALA A 185 -1.88 -3.10 11.56
C ALA A 185 -1.77 -4.62 11.50
N GLY A 186 -0.58 -5.16 11.23
CA GLY A 186 -0.33 -6.60 11.22
C GLY A 186 -0.65 -7.28 12.57
N ILE A 187 -0.26 -6.66 13.68
CA ILE A 187 -0.60 -7.15 15.04
C ILE A 187 -2.12 -7.13 15.23
N SER A 188 -2.78 -6.00 14.93
CA SER A 188 -4.22 -5.84 15.09
C SER A 188 -5.03 -6.81 14.22
N ILE A 189 -4.59 -7.07 12.98
CA ILE A 189 -5.19 -8.07 12.10
C ILE A 189 -5.10 -9.47 12.72
N ALA A 190 -3.93 -9.86 13.23
CA ALA A 190 -3.75 -11.15 13.88
C ALA A 190 -4.62 -11.32 15.14
N GLU A 191 -4.81 -10.24 15.90
CA GLU A 191 -5.71 -10.22 17.07
C GLU A 191 -7.18 -10.28 16.65
N SER A 192 -7.59 -9.56 15.58
CA SER A 192 -8.94 -9.65 15.02
C SER A 192 -9.31 -11.08 14.66
N VAL A 193 -8.45 -11.78 13.93
CA VAL A 193 -8.67 -13.18 13.54
C VAL A 193 -8.88 -14.08 14.75
N LYS A 194 -8.11 -13.88 15.83
CA LYS A 194 -8.30 -14.65 17.08
C LYS A 194 -9.63 -14.34 17.74
N LEU A 195 -10.02 -13.05 17.80
CA LEU A 195 -11.31 -12.65 18.38
C LEU A 195 -12.48 -13.24 17.58
N GLU A 196 -12.41 -13.17 16.25
CA GLU A 196 -13.43 -13.74 15.36
C GLU A 196 -13.56 -15.26 15.56
N GLN A 197 -12.45 -15.98 15.67
CA GLN A 197 -12.46 -17.42 15.94
C GLN A 197 -13.08 -17.74 17.31
N GLN A 198 -12.82 -16.95 18.34
CA GLN A 198 -13.39 -17.13 19.68
C GLN A 198 -14.90 -16.82 19.70
N GLU A 199 -15.35 -15.82 18.95
CA GLU A 199 -16.75 -15.41 18.88
C GLU A 199 -17.58 -16.25 17.92
N ALA A 200 -16.96 -16.95 16.97
CA ALA A 200 -17.65 -17.72 15.93
C ALA A 200 -18.69 -18.71 16.48
N PRO A 201 -18.44 -19.50 17.54
CA PRO A 201 -19.43 -20.41 18.08
C PRO A 201 -20.66 -19.68 18.66
N GLN A 202 -20.45 -18.53 19.31
CA GLN A 202 -21.54 -17.74 19.90
C GLN A 202 -22.37 -17.06 18.82
N LYS A 203 -21.73 -16.50 17.76
CA LYS A 203 -22.39 -15.89 16.62
C LYS A 203 -23.23 -16.93 15.86
N GLU A 204 -22.70 -18.16 15.68
CA GLU A 204 -23.44 -19.23 15.03
C GLU A 204 -24.63 -19.68 15.85
N ALA A 205 -24.49 -19.86 17.17
CA ALA A 205 -25.60 -20.18 18.05
C ALA A 205 -26.71 -19.09 18.03
N ALA A 206 -26.30 -17.84 18.03
CA ALA A 206 -27.24 -16.72 17.90
C ALA A 206 -27.97 -16.70 16.55
N ARG A 207 -27.23 -16.98 15.45
CA ARG A 207 -27.79 -17.09 14.10
C ARG A 207 -28.84 -18.20 14.01
N VAL A 208 -28.51 -19.38 14.52
CA VAL A 208 -29.41 -20.55 14.54
C VAL A 208 -30.67 -20.25 15.35
N LYS A 209 -30.49 -19.65 16.56
CA LYS A 209 -31.63 -19.26 17.39
C LYS A 209 -32.54 -18.26 16.67
N LYS A 210 -31.96 -17.20 16.10
CA LYS A 210 -32.73 -16.18 15.35
C LYS A 210 -33.51 -16.84 14.19
N GLY A 211 -32.88 -17.74 13.42
CA GLY A 211 -33.57 -18.45 12.34
C GLY A 211 -34.74 -19.31 12.82
N ALA A 212 -34.60 -19.95 13.99
CA ALA A 212 -35.71 -20.70 14.59
C ALA A 212 -36.85 -19.78 15.06
N ASP A 213 -36.53 -18.65 15.68
CA ASP A 213 -37.49 -17.65 16.12
C ASP A 213 -38.25 -17.03 14.92
N ASP A 214 -37.55 -16.70 13.83
CA ASP A 214 -38.14 -16.17 12.60
C ASP A 214 -39.10 -17.19 11.97
N LEU A 215 -38.71 -18.47 11.89
CA LEU A 215 -39.58 -19.54 11.40
C LEU A 215 -40.86 -19.72 12.24
N GLU A 216 -40.75 -19.62 13.57
CA GLU A 216 -41.90 -19.71 14.45
C GLU A 216 -42.86 -18.52 14.27
N ILE A 217 -42.30 -17.32 14.09
CA ILE A 217 -43.11 -16.10 13.74
C ILE A 217 -43.86 -16.32 12.44
N ASP A 218 -43.21 -16.83 11.40
CA ASP A 218 -43.85 -17.11 10.11
C ASP A 218 -44.90 -18.20 10.24
N ARG A 219 -44.61 -19.26 11.04
CA ARG A 219 -45.59 -20.31 11.33
C ARG A 219 -46.84 -19.74 11.98
N GLN A 220 -46.71 -18.90 12.99
CA GLN A 220 -47.83 -18.28 13.70
C GLN A 220 -48.65 -17.36 12.78
N LYS A 221 -47.99 -16.62 11.93
CA LYS A 221 -48.64 -15.77 10.93
C LYS A 221 -49.45 -16.63 9.94
N ASN A 222 -48.85 -17.66 9.40
CA ASN A 222 -49.48 -18.52 8.38
C ASN A 222 -50.67 -19.31 8.95
N ILE A 223 -50.60 -19.80 10.20
CA ILE A 223 -51.74 -20.46 10.87
C ILE A 223 -52.94 -19.50 10.96
N LYS A 224 -52.69 -18.21 11.27
CA LYS A 224 -53.79 -17.22 11.37
C LYS A 224 -54.40 -16.87 10.02
N THR A 225 -53.65 -16.97 8.94
CA THR A 225 -54.10 -16.63 7.59
C THR A 225 -54.65 -17.83 6.83
N LEU A 226 -54.28 -19.06 7.24
CA LEU A 226 -54.78 -20.29 6.64
C LEU A 226 -56.22 -20.52 7.09
N ARG A 227 -57.20 -20.09 6.27
CA ARG A 227 -58.59 -20.40 6.45
C ARG A 227 -58.97 -21.48 5.44
N PRO A 228 -59.48 -22.63 5.89
CA PRO A 228 -59.95 -23.66 4.98
C PRO A 228 -61.19 -23.20 4.16
#